data_d2bb8fca93ea84fd4ba7f4ca39615df7
#
_entry.id   d2bb8fca93ea84fd4ba7f4ca39615df7
#
_cell.length_a   1.000
_cell.length_b   1.000
_cell.length_c   1.000
_cell.angle_alpha   90.00
_cell.angle_beta   90.00
_cell.angle_gamma   90.00
#
_symmetry.space_group_name_H-M   'P 1'
#
loop_
_entity.id
_entity.type
_entity.pdbx_description
1 polymer ?
#
loop_
_entity_poly.entity_id
_entity_poly.type
_entity_poly.pdbx_seq_one_letter_code
_entity_poly.pdbx_strand_id
1 'polypeptide(L)'
;MNPDIQNLNLKKTKVYIDIFYYISALSGIKTYIEELVQGLNKYGRKDVEYIFSHDIEKLKNRQFFINSKYRLVRWAFQFRYLFWKQIILPIKLLFNSADVLICPDYVAPIFSPTRKIVVIHDNLFWKYPFNYPVLWRNYFTKLIKLGVSSNCEIVTTSKYSKNGLKSIFNNKISYIYQSSERVFYTDKINRSKDYILHIGTFEKRKDLLTLVKAYKLFKDNTNSNLKLVLAGSKNFNGNKQIYKEIKRYILKNNLFSSVIMPGYINKKQAIYYFNNAFAYVFPSIDEGFGIPLIEAMRAQVPVICSDIEVFKEIGDDSVVYFKKQDYNDLYNQLKLFCEDKSIVDRLILKGIKRANLFNQKNFIKGFEKLY
;
A
#
# COMPACT_ATOMS: atom_id res chain seq x y z
N MET A 1 -60.33 4.70 -2.72
CA MET A 1 -59.15 3.88 -2.73
C MET A 1 -57.98 4.81 -2.39
N ASN A 2 -57.49 4.75 -1.16
CA ASN A 2 -56.40 5.56 -0.65
C ASN A 2 -55.07 4.90 -1.05
N PRO A 3 -54.14 5.59 -1.65
CA PRO A 3 -52.76 5.10 -1.76
C PRO A 3 -51.87 5.84 -0.76
N ASP A 4 -52.11 5.63 0.54
CA ASP A 4 -51.12 5.93 1.56
C ASP A 4 -50.06 4.78 1.54
N ILE A 5 -49.17 4.78 0.55
CA ILE A 5 -47.93 4.06 0.66
C ILE A 5 -47.06 4.89 1.60
N GLN A 6 -47.15 4.56 2.87
CA GLN A 6 -46.25 5.00 3.93
C GLN A 6 -44.83 4.85 3.45
N ASN A 7 -44.15 5.98 3.27
CA ASN A 7 -42.70 6.08 3.27
C ASN A 7 -42.21 5.56 4.65
N LEU A 8 -42.05 4.26 4.75
CA LEU A 8 -41.27 3.65 5.82
C LEU A 8 -39.89 4.28 5.77
N ASN A 9 -39.66 5.26 6.63
CA ASN A 9 -38.34 5.81 6.93
C ASN A 9 -37.49 4.66 7.51
N LEU A 10 -37.00 3.77 6.64
CA LEU A 10 -36.07 2.72 7.03
C LEU A 10 -34.84 3.41 7.63
N LYS A 11 -34.66 3.22 8.94
CA LYS A 11 -33.49 3.74 9.66
C LYS A 11 -32.21 3.33 8.92
N LYS A 12 -31.50 4.30 8.33
CA LYS A 12 -30.25 4.02 7.61
C LYS A 12 -29.22 3.47 8.58
N THR A 13 -28.50 2.43 8.16
CA THR A 13 -27.32 1.95 8.89
C THR A 13 -26.25 3.06 8.87
N LYS A 14 -25.74 3.42 10.06
CA LYS A 14 -24.70 4.45 10.21
C LYS A 14 -23.33 3.82 10.35
N VAL A 15 -22.48 4.08 9.37
CA VAL A 15 -21.10 3.59 9.34
C VAL A 15 -20.15 4.76 9.59
N TYR A 16 -19.43 4.70 10.72
CA TYR A 16 -18.44 5.70 11.09
C TYR A 16 -17.05 5.28 10.66
N ILE A 17 -16.34 6.11 9.89
CA ILE A 17 -15.00 5.83 9.35
C ILE A 17 -13.98 6.75 10.02
N ASP A 18 -13.06 6.17 10.78
CA ASP A 18 -12.01 6.95 11.44
C ASP A 18 -10.78 7.11 10.55
N ILE A 19 -10.60 8.30 10.00
CA ILE A 19 -9.49 8.66 9.13
C ILE A 19 -8.43 9.56 9.78
N PHE A 20 -8.45 9.72 11.11
CA PHE A 20 -7.52 10.60 11.83
C PHE A 20 -6.04 10.26 11.57
N TYR A 21 -5.73 8.95 11.46
CA TYR A 21 -4.37 8.48 11.22
C TYR A 21 -3.77 8.94 9.88
N TYR A 22 -4.59 9.35 8.92
CA TYR A 22 -4.17 9.84 7.60
C TYR A 22 -3.03 10.86 7.69
N ILE A 23 -3.04 11.74 8.70
CA ILE A 23 -2.02 12.76 8.91
C ILE A 23 -0.61 12.17 9.02
N SER A 24 -0.44 11.04 9.73
CA SER A 24 0.86 10.40 10.02
C SER A 24 1.13 9.12 9.22
N ALA A 25 0.14 8.67 8.45
CA ALA A 25 0.23 7.40 7.73
C ALA A 25 1.37 7.39 6.71
N LEU A 26 1.96 6.22 6.52
CA LEU A 26 2.88 5.94 5.41
C LEU A 26 2.11 5.94 4.07
N SER A 27 2.82 6.07 2.96
CA SER A 27 2.24 6.23 1.62
C SER A 27 1.18 5.17 1.28
N GLY A 28 1.43 3.90 1.60
CA GLY A 28 0.48 2.80 1.34
C GLY A 28 -0.85 2.97 2.09
N ILE A 29 -0.80 3.28 3.40
CA ILE A 29 -2.00 3.50 4.21
C ILE A 29 -2.72 4.79 3.79
N LYS A 30 -1.99 5.83 3.38
CA LYS A 30 -2.61 7.04 2.82
C LYS A 30 -3.42 6.74 1.58
N THR A 31 -2.81 6.01 0.63
CA THR A 31 -3.51 5.57 -0.58
C THR A 31 -4.75 4.76 -0.23
N TYR A 32 -4.65 3.83 0.72
CA TYR A 32 -5.78 3.02 1.18
C TYR A 32 -6.94 3.88 1.71
N ILE A 33 -6.64 4.84 2.59
CA ILE A 33 -7.65 5.74 3.16
C ILE A 33 -8.25 6.65 2.08
N GLU A 34 -7.45 7.19 1.16
CA GLU A 34 -7.93 8.00 0.02
C GLU A 34 -8.91 7.19 -0.85
N GLU A 35 -8.52 5.98 -1.24
CA GLU A 35 -9.35 5.09 -2.05
C GLU A 35 -10.65 4.69 -1.32
N LEU A 36 -10.58 4.45 0.00
CA LEU A 36 -11.76 4.15 0.80
C LEU A 36 -12.73 5.33 0.85
N VAL A 37 -12.25 6.54 1.17
CA VAL A 37 -13.10 7.74 1.27
C VAL A 37 -13.71 8.10 -0.08
N GLN A 38 -12.90 8.15 -1.14
CA GLN A 38 -13.37 8.45 -2.49
C GLN A 38 -14.35 7.39 -3.00
N GLY A 39 -14.03 6.12 -2.73
CA GLY A 39 -14.86 5.00 -3.13
C GLY A 39 -16.22 4.98 -2.45
N LEU A 40 -16.26 5.19 -1.12
CA LEU A 40 -17.53 5.28 -0.38
C LEU A 40 -18.40 6.44 -0.86
N ASN A 41 -17.80 7.60 -1.15
CA ASN A 41 -18.53 8.75 -1.70
C ASN A 41 -19.08 8.49 -3.10
N LYS A 42 -18.40 7.67 -3.92
CA LYS A 42 -18.78 7.43 -5.33
C LYS A 42 -19.66 6.21 -5.52
N TYR A 43 -19.41 5.14 -4.77
CA TYR A 43 -20.01 3.82 -4.97
C TYR A 43 -20.74 3.28 -3.75
N GLY A 44 -20.70 4.00 -2.61
CA GLY A 44 -21.36 3.57 -1.36
C GLY A 44 -22.86 3.43 -1.51
N ARG A 45 -23.45 2.54 -0.72
CA ARG A 45 -24.88 2.25 -0.71
C ARG A 45 -25.68 3.48 -0.28
N LYS A 46 -26.82 3.73 -0.94
CA LYS A 46 -27.70 4.89 -0.66
C LYS A 46 -28.49 4.73 0.64
N ASP A 47 -28.71 3.49 1.08
CA ASP A 47 -29.40 3.15 2.34
C ASP A 47 -28.46 3.14 3.56
N VAL A 48 -27.18 3.52 3.38
CA VAL A 48 -26.17 3.66 4.42
C VAL A 48 -25.74 5.12 4.55
N GLU A 49 -25.61 5.59 5.78
CA GLU A 49 -25.04 6.90 6.12
C GLU A 49 -23.57 6.74 6.48
N TYR A 50 -22.67 7.31 5.67
CA TYR A 50 -21.21 7.27 5.90
C TYR A 50 -20.76 8.54 6.61
N ILE A 51 -20.23 8.40 7.82
CA ILE A 51 -19.76 9.50 8.65
C ILE A 51 -18.23 9.41 8.77
N PHE A 52 -17.53 10.37 8.20
CA PHE A 52 -16.06 10.44 8.32
C PHE A 52 -15.66 11.24 9.55
N SER A 53 -14.69 10.73 10.32
CA SER A 53 -14.20 11.38 11.53
C SER A 53 -13.64 12.79 11.28
N HIS A 54 -13.14 13.03 10.09
CA HIS A 54 -12.50 14.27 9.65
C HIS A 54 -12.72 14.50 8.15
N ASP A 55 -12.58 15.75 7.74
CA ASP A 55 -12.49 16.12 6.33
C ASP A 55 -11.09 15.77 5.77
N ILE A 56 -11.04 14.91 4.75
CA ILE A 56 -9.78 14.42 4.18
C ILE A 56 -8.97 15.54 3.52
N GLU A 57 -9.62 16.54 2.92
CA GLU A 57 -8.91 17.66 2.28
C GLU A 57 -8.23 18.55 3.33
N LYS A 58 -8.90 18.79 4.47
CA LYS A 58 -8.28 19.48 5.60
C LYS A 58 -7.11 18.70 6.19
N LEU A 59 -7.17 17.36 6.20
CA LEU A 59 -6.08 16.52 6.66
C LEU A 59 -4.88 16.55 5.69
N LYS A 60 -5.10 16.58 4.38
CA LYS A 60 -4.04 16.71 3.36
C LYS A 60 -3.21 17.98 3.57
N ASN A 61 -3.86 19.10 3.87
CA ASN A 61 -3.20 20.37 4.09
C ASN A 61 -2.38 20.45 5.39
N ARG A 62 -2.68 19.60 6.40
CA ARG A 62 -1.98 19.56 7.70
C ARG A 62 -0.73 18.67 7.75
N GLN A 63 -0.35 18.02 6.67
CA GLN A 63 0.79 17.08 6.62
C GLN A 63 2.16 17.72 6.90
N PHE A 64 2.26 19.05 6.84
CA PHE A 64 3.52 19.79 7.00
C PHE A 64 4.18 19.61 8.38
N PHE A 65 3.40 19.30 9.44
CA PHE A 65 3.89 19.26 10.82
C PHE A 65 4.53 17.92 11.26
N ILE A 66 4.34 16.82 10.52
CA ILE A 66 4.68 15.47 11.00
C ILE A 66 6.07 15.00 10.55
N ASN A 67 6.60 15.57 9.47
CA ASN A 67 8.00 15.36 9.07
C ASN A 67 9.00 16.10 9.98
N SER A 68 8.56 16.55 11.15
CA SER A 68 9.39 17.22 12.13
C SER A 68 10.55 16.32 12.56
N LYS A 69 11.77 16.86 12.47
CA LYS A 69 12.99 16.24 13.03
C LYS A 69 12.95 16.15 14.56
N TYR A 70 12.05 16.86 15.20
CA TYR A 70 11.97 16.98 16.66
C TYR A 70 11.24 15.79 17.30
N ARG A 71 11.93 15.11 18.19
CA ARG A 71 11.42 13.95 18.93
C ARG A 71 10.15 14.27 19.73
N LEU A 72 10.11 15.43 20.37
CA LEU A 72 8.97 15.92 21.16
C LEU A 72 7.69 16.07 20.33
N VAL A 73 7.78 16.60 19.10
CA VAL A 73 6.61 16.75 18.21
C VAL A 73 6.03 15.39 17.85
N ARG A 74 6.88 14.38 17.63
CA ARG A 74 6.42 13.00 17.35
C ARG A 74 5.72 12.38 18.56
N TRP A 75 6.23 12.61 19.77
CA TRP A 75 5.59 12.15 21.00
C TRP A 75 4.24 12.82 21.25
N ALA A 76 4.15 14.15 21.08
CA ALA A 76 2.91 14.90 21.20
C ALA A 76 1.85 14.39 20.21
N PHE A 77 2.27 14.06 18.98
CA PHE A 77 1.35 13.47 17.99
C PHE A 77 0.88 12.07 18.41
N GLN A 78 1.77 11.20 18.91
CA GLN A 78 1.38 9.87 19.39
C GLN A 78 0.40 9.94 20.55
N PHE A 79 0.65 10.84 21.51
CA PHE A 79 -0.30 11.09 22.61
C PHE A 79 -1.65 11.57 22.10
N ARG A 80 -1.68 12.56 21.20
CA ARG A 80 -2.91 13.05 20.56
C ARG A 80 -3.65 11.95 19.80
N TYR A 81 -2.93 11.09 19.08
CA TYR A 81 -3.51 9.97 18.36
C TYR A 81 -4.17 8.97 19.32
N LEU A 82 -3.51 8.61 20.40
CA LEU A 82 -4.07 7.71 21.42
C LEU A 82 -5.27 8.32 22.13
N PHE A 83 -5.17 9.59 22.53
CA PHE A 83 -6.29 10.31 23.16
C PHE A 83 -7.51 10.36 22.24
N TRP A 84 -7.27 10.64 20.94
CA TRP A 84 -8.32 10.55 19.94
C TRP A 84 -8.95 9.15 19.89
N LYS A 85 -8.13 8.12 19.69
CA LYS A 85 -8.59 6.73 19.50
C LYS A 85 -9.29 6.16 20.73
N GLN A 86 -8.81 6.45 21.93
CA GLN A 86 -9.28 5.78 23.14
C GLN A 86 -10.33 6.56 23.92
N ILE A 87 -10.45 7.86 23.71
CA ILE A 87 -11.36 8.74 24.45
C ILE A 87 -12.35 9.44 23.51
N ILE A 88 -11.85 10.27 22.58
CA ILE A 88 -12.73 11.12 21.76
C ILE A 88 -13.56 10.27 20.79
N LEU A 89 -12.97 9.29 20.15
CA LEU A 89 -13.67 8.45 19.17
C LEU A 89 -14.82 7.66 19.78
N PRO A 90 -14.67 6.93 20.91
CA PRO A 90 -15.80 6.28 21.58
C PRO A 90 -16.95 7.23 21.92
N ILE A 91 -16.63 8.41 22.44
CA ILE A 91 -17.64 9.44 22.77
C ILE A 91 -18.39 9.88 21.49
N LYS A 92 -17.67 10.16 20.41
CA LYS A 92 -18.30 10.53 19.12
C LYS A 92 -19.19 9.42 18.55
N LEU A 93 -18.84 8.15 18.74
CA LEU A 93 -19.67 7.03 18.31
C LEU A 93 -21.03 7.01 19.04
N LEU A 94 -21.05 7.31 20.34
CA LEU A 94 -22.30 7.43 21.11
C LEU A 94 -23.17 8.57 20.59
N PHE A 95 -22.61 9.78 20.44
CA PHE A 95 -23.36 10.94 19.96
C PHE A 95 -23.88 10.80 18.52
N ASN A 96 -23.16 10.09 17.65
CA ASN A 96 -23.60 9.85 16.26
C ASN A 96 -24.52 8.63 16.14
N SER A 97 -24.75 7.87 17.21
CA SER A 97 -25.52 6.60 17.18
C SER A 97 -25.04 5.69 16.04
N ALA A 98 -23.72 5.53 15.93
CA ALA A 98 -23.10 4.73 14.87
C ALA A 98 -23.35 3.24 15.12
N ASP A 99 -23.73 2.50 14.07
CA ASP A 99 -23.93 1.05 14.14
C ASP A 99 -22.61 0.29 13.95
N VAL A 100 -21.72 0.82 13.09
CA VAL A 100 -20.43 0.20 12.74
C VAL A 100 -19.33 1.25 12.73
N LEU A 101 -18.16 0.89 13.29
CA LEU A 101 -16.91 1.65 13.21
C LEU A 101 -15.93 0.96 12.27
N ILE A 102 -15.42 1.67 11.27
CA ILE A 102 -14.30 1.23 10.43
C ILE A 102 -13.02 1.99 10.84
N CYS A 103 -11.97 1.23 11.23
CA CYS A 103 -10.64 1.74 11.51
C CYS A 103 -9.67 1.24 10.42
N PRO A 104 -9.26 2.06 9.45
CA PRO A 104 -8.41 1.64 8.33
C PRO A 104 -6.90 1.62 8.66
N ASP A 105 -6.49 1.69 9.94
CA ASP A 105 -5.13 2.00 10.38
C ASP A 105 -4.59 1.11 11.52
N TYR A 106 -4.83 -0.19 11.53
CA TYR A 106 -4.40 -1.16 12.55
C TYR A 106 -5.05 -1.00 13.94
N VAL A 107 -5.27 0.22 14.43
CA VAL A 107 -5.66 0.49 15.82
C VAL A 107 -7.13 0.89 15.91
N ALA A 108 -7.86 0.19 16.76
CA ALA A 108 -9.24 0.55 17.17
C ALA A 108 -9.28 0.96 18.64
N PRO A 109 -10.35 1.64 19.08
CA PRO A 109 -10.58 1.85 20.50
C PRO A 109 -10.76 0.50 21.21
N ILE A 110 -10.20 0.39 22.42
CA ILE A 110 -10.33 -0.82 23.27
C ILE A 110 -11.79 -0.99 23.64
N PHE A 111 -12.40 0.09 24.12
CA PHE A 111 -13.83 0.16 24.41
C PHE A 111 -14.57 0.87 23.29
N SER A 112 -15.57 0.23 22.74
CA SER A 112 -16.42 0.80 21.67
C SER A 112 -17.87 0.40 21.91
N PRO A 113 -18.81 1.36 21.82
CA PRO A 113 -20.23 1.06 21.91
C PRO A 113 -20.77 0.37 20.66
N THR A 114 -19.98 0.34 19.58
CA THR A 114 -20.38 -0.17 18.26
C THR A 114 -19.52 -1.37 17.83
N ARG A 115 -20.04 -2.16 16.89
CA ARG A 115 -19.25 -3.18 16.19
C ARG A 115 -18.08 -2.55 15.45
N LYS A 116 -16.92 -3.18 15.54
CA LYS A 116 -15.65 -2.70 14.93
C LYS A 116 -15.30 -3.52 13.70
N ILE A 117 -14.85 -2.83 12.65
CA ILE A 117 -14.16 -3.40 11.49
C ILE A 117 -12.77 -2.75 11.47
N VAL A 118 -11.72 -3.54 11.68
CA VAL A 118 -10.35 -3.04 11.80
C VAL A 118 -9.51 -3.57 10.66
N VAL A 119 -8.86 -2.65 9.92
CA VAL A 119 -7.98 -3.03 8.82
C VAL A 119 -6.58 -3.27 9.35
N ILE A 120 -6.11 -4.51 9.29
CA ILE A 120 -4.74 -4.91 9.56
C ILE A 120 -4.10 -5.26 8.21
N HIS A 121 -3.29 -4.35 7.66
CA HIS A 121 -2.81 -4.42 6.28
C HIS A 121 -1.91 -5.63 6.02
N ASP A 122 -1.13 -6.04 7.02
CA ASP A 122 -0.19 -7.16 6.96
C ASP A 122 0.16 -7.67 8.37
N ASN A 123 0.94 -8.75 8.42
CA ASN A 123 1.46 -9.33 9.67
C ASN A 123 2.95 -9.04 9.91
N LEU A 124 3.54 -8.06 9.23
CA LEU A 124 4.99 -7.83 9.23
C LEU A 124 5.57 -7.50 10.60
N PHE A 125 4.81 -6.88 11.51
CA PHE A 125 5.24 -6.62 12.90
C PHE A 125 5.51 -7.89 13.69
N TRP A 126 4.82 -8.96 13.37
CA TRP A 126 4.99 -10.27 14.00
C TRP A 126 5.99 -11.15 13.26
N LYS A 127 5.97 -11.10 11.92
CA LYS A 127 6.83 -11.94 11.07
C LYS A 127 8.29 -11.45 11.07
N TYR A 128 8.51 -10.13 11.12
CA TYR A 128 9.84 -9.51 11.11
C TYR A 128 10.06 -8.61 12.33
N PRO A 129 10.03 -9.17 13.55
CA PRO A 129 10.08 -8.39 14.78
C PRO A 129 11.36 -7.55 14.94
N PHE A 130 12.47 -8.00 14.35
CA PHE A 130 13.76 -7.31 14.44
C PHE A 130 13.87 -6.05 13.55
N ASN A 131 12.90 -5.83 12.66
CA ASN A 131 12.87 -4.62 11.83
C ASN A 131 12.32 -3.39 12.59
N TYR A 132 11.88 -3.57 13.83
CA TYR A 132 11.22 -2.54 14.63
C TYR A 132 11.87 -2.44 16.04
N PRO A 133 11.94 -1.23 16.63
CA PRO A 133 12.40 -1.08 18.02
C PRO A 133 11.50 -1.91 18.97
N VAL A 134 12.13 -2.71 19.84
CA VAL A 134 11.45 -3.71 20.68
C VAL A 134 10.31 -3.10 21.52
N LEU A 135 10.58 -2.01 22.24
CA LEU A 135 9.59 -1.35 23.10
C LEU A 135 8.40 -0.83 22.30
N TRP A 136 8.67 -0.17 21.18
CA TRP A 136 7.62 0.37 20.31
C TRP A 136 6.77 -0.76 19.70
N ARG A 137 7.41 -1.80 19.19
CA ARG A 137 6.72 -2.96 18.60
C ARG A 137 5.80 -3.65 19.61
N ASN A 138 6.33 -3.95 20.81
CA ASN A 138 5.55 -4.63 21.86
C ASN A 138 4.36 -3.80 22.30
N TYR A 139 4.56 -2.50 22.49
CA TYR A 139 3.49 -1.55 22.77
C TYR A 139 2.44 -1.55 21.66
N PHE A 140 2.86 -1.39 20.40
CA PHE A 140 1.95 -1.26 19.26
C PHE A 140 1.17 -2.55 19.00
N THR A 141 1.84 -3.71 19.01
CA THR A 141 1.18 -5.01 18.83
C THR A 141 0.21 -5.35 19.97
N LYS A 142 0.54 -4.96 21.22
CA LYS A 142 -0.38 -5.09 22.36
C LYS A 142 -1.62 -4.20 22.18
N LEU A 143 -1.42 -2.96 21.75
CA LEU A 143 -2.51 -2.02 21.48
C LEU A 143 -3.46 -2.54 20.38
N ILE A 144 -2.91 -3.09 19.28
CA ILE A 144 -3.70 -3.74 18.24
C ILE A 144 -4.53 -4.88 18.82
N LYS A 145 -3.89 -5.82 19.56
CA LYS A 145 -4.58 -6.97 20.16
C LYS A 145 -5.72 -6.55 21.09
N LEU A 146 -5.50 -5.54 21.93
CA LEU A 146 -6.54 -5.00 22.81
C LEU A 146 -7.68 -4.34 22.03
N GLY A 147 -7.36 -3.58 20.97
CA GLY A 147 -8.36 -2.93 20.13
C GLY A 147 -9.28 -3.89 19.38
N VAL A 148 -8.83 -5.10 19.07
CA VAL A 148 -9.62 -6.13 18.36
C VAL A 148 -10.21 -7.19 19.29
N SER A 149 -10.06 -7.08 20.62
CA SER A 149 -10.41 -8.13 21.59
C SER A 149 -11.90 -8.45 21.64
N SER A 150 -12.80 -7.50 21.36
CA SER A 150 -14.25 -7.70 21.47
C SER A 150 -15.00 -7.11 20.29
N ASN A 151 -16.10 -7.76 19.88
CA ASN A 151 -17.02 -7.30 18.83
C ASN A 151 -16.33 -6.69 17.61
N CYS A 152 -15.30 -7.40 17.10
CA CYS A 152 -14.43 -6.90 16.05
C CYS A 152 -14.24 -7.94 14.94
N GLU A 153 -14.44 -7.50 13.69
CA GLU A 153 -14.01 -8.22 12.50
C GLU A 153 -12.73 -7.58 11.96
N ILE A 154 -11.73 -8.41 11.66
CA ILE A 154 -10.48 -7.96 11.04
C ILE A 154 -10.62 -8.04 9.53
N VAL A 155 -10.24 -6.97 8.85
CA VAL A 155 -10.09 -6.93 7.40
C VAL A 155 -8.62 -6.80 7.05
N THR A 156 -8.19 -7.50 6.02
CA THR A 156 -6.83 -7.38 5.48
C THR A 156 -6.84 -7.27 3.96
N THR A 157 -5.69 -7.06 3.35
CA THR A 157 -5.58 -6.63 1.96
C THR A 157 -5.40 -7.77 0.95
N SER A 158 -5.07 -8.99 1.41
CA SER A 158 -4.82 -10.17 0.55
C SER A 158 -5.17 -11.48 1.27
N LYS A 159 -5.34 -12.56 0.52
CA LYS A 159 -5.47 -13.92 1.08
C LYS A 159 -4.20 -14.32 1.84
N TYR A 160 -3.05 -13.95 1.29
CA TYR A 160 -1.76 -14.16 1.94
C TYR A 160 -1.72 -13.51 3.33
N SER A 161 -2.03 -12.21 3.43
CA SER A 161 -2.07 -11.52 4.72
C SER A 161 -3.13 -12.11 5.66
N LYS A 162 -4.31 -12.52 5.14
CA LYS A 162 -5.34 -13.21 5.92
C LYS A 162 -4.78 -14.49 6.56
N ASN A 163 -4.08 -15.31 5.80
CA ASN A 163 -3.50 -16.56 6.31
C ASN A 163 -2.44 -16.29 7.39
N GLY A 164 -1.60 -15.26 7.18
CA GLY A 164 -0.61 -14.86 8.17
C GLY A 164 -1.22 -14.30 9.48
N LEU A 165 -2.39 -13.63 9.40
CA LEU A 165 -3.07 -13.08 10.57
C LEU A 165 -3.85 -14.15 11.38
N LYS A 166 -4.29 -15.23 10.75
CA LYS A 166 -5.01 -16.34 11.44
C LYS A 166 -4.20 -17.00 12.56
N SER A 167 -2.87 -16.98 12.46
CA SER A 167 -1.99 -17.51 13.51
C SER A 167 -1.82 -16.56 14.71
N ILE A 168 -2.31 -15.31 14.59
CA ILE A 168 -2.11 -14.24 15.56
C ILE A 168 -3.40 -13.85 16.27
N PHE A 169 -4.54 -13.96 15.56
CA PHE A 169 -5.86 -13.51 16.01
C PHE A 169 -6.92 -14.60 15.81
N ASN A 170 -7.80 -14.76 16.81
CA ASN A 170 -8.94 -15.68 16.77
C ASN A 170 -10.22 -15.02 16.21
N ASN A 171 -10.15 -13.74 15.82
CA ASN A 171 -11.26 -13.01 15.25
C ASN A 171 -11.69 -13.56 13.89
N LYS A 172 -12.91 -13.25 13.46
CA LYS A 172 -13.29 -13.38 12.06
C LYS A 172 -12.39 -12.47 11.22
N ILE A 173 -11.66 -13.06 10.25
CA ILE A 173 -10.75 -12.34 9.35
C ILE A 173 -11.25 -12.45 7.93
N SER A 174 -11.57 -11.32 7.33
CA SER A 174 -11.92 -11.19 5.92
C SER A 174 -10.78 -10.53 5.15
N TYR A 175 -10.66 -10.79 3.83
CA TYR A 175 -9.76 -10.02 2.99
C TYR A 175 -10.56 -9.24 1.96
N ILE A 176 -10.10 -8.04 1.67
CA ILE A 176 -10.65 -7.16 0.63
C ILE A 176 -9.46 -6.59 -0.14
N TYR A 177 -9.36 -6.95 -1.42
CA TYR A 177 -8.32 -6.37 -2.25
C TYR A 177 -8.49 -4.87 -2.33
N GLN A 178 -7.42 -4.14 -2.02
CA GLN A 178 -7.44 -2.69 -2.11
C GLN A 178 -7.34 -2.22 -3.56
N SER A 179 -7.86 -1.04 -3.83
CA SER A 179 -7.74 -0.39 -5.13
C SER A 179 -6.54 0.55 -5.19
N SER A 180 -6.14 0.89 -6.38
CA SER A 180 -5.25 2.00 -6.68
C SER A 180 -5.69 2.60 -8.01
N GLU A 181 -6.62 3.55 -7.96
CA GLU A 181 -7.13 4.24 -9.16
C GLU A 181 -6.35 5.55 -9.44
N ARG A 182 -5.02 5.54 -9.25
CA ARG A 182 -4.22 6.64 -9.78
C ARG A 182 -4.43 6.71 -11.29
N VAL A 183 -4.75 7.90 -11.77
CA VAL A 183 -4.93 8.13 -13.20
C VAL A 183 -3.56 8.09 -13.86
N PHE A 184 -3.32 7.04 -14.64
CA PHE A 184 -2.19 6.96 -15.55
C PHE A 184 -2.70 7.38 -16.93
N TYR A 185 -1.97 8.28 -17.58
CA TYR A 185 -2.34 8.71 -18.93
C TYR A 185 -2.22 7.53 -19.88
N THR A 186 -3.34 7.21 -20.57
CA THR A 186 -3.41 6.12 -21.54
C THR A 186 -3.03 6.56 -22.95
N ASP A 187 -2.92 7.88 -23.18
CA ASP A 187 -2.57 8.39 -24.50
C ASP A 187 -1.17 7.89 -24.90
N LYS A 188 -1.07 7.50 -26.18
CA LYS A 188 0.17 7.06 -26.82
C LYS A 188 1.17 8.22 -26.97
N ILE A 189 1.49 8.89 -25.87
CA ILE A 189 2.60 9.84 -25.84
C ILE A 189 3.85 9.02 -26.12
N ASN A 190 4.75 9.56 -26.92
CA ASN A 190 6.08 9.03 -27.20
C ASN A 190 6.78 8.77 -25.84
N ARG A 191 6.62 7.54 -25.30
CA ARG A 191 7.19 7.13 -24.01
C ARG A 191 8.64 6.82 -24.28
N SER A 192 9.55 7.52 -23.61
CA SER A 192 10.98 7.34 -23.81
C SER A 192 11.46 5.92 -23.48
N LYS A 193 10.78 5.26 -22.51
CA LYS A 193 11.12 3.89 -22.04
C LYS A 193 12.62 3.70 -21.76
N ASP A 194 13.27 4.72 -21.17
CA ASP A 194 14.73 4.80 -21.06
C ASP A 194 15.27 4.19 -19.76
N TYR A 195 14.41 3.64 -18.90
CA TYR A 195 14.85 3.14 -17.61
C TYR A 195 13.99 2.00 -17.05
N ILE A 196 14.68 1.17 -16.26
CA ILE A 196 14.07 0.21 -15.34
C ILE A 196 13.69 0.97 -14.07
N LEU A 197 12.47 0.79 -13.57
CA LEU A 197 11.92 1.54 -12.44
C LEU A 197 11.71 0.66 -11.21
N HIS A 198 12.08 1.18 -10.05
CA HIS A 198 11.57 0.74 -8.75
C HIS A 198 11.06 1.94 -7.94
N ILE A 199 9.88 1.83 -7.34
CA ILE A 199 9.33 2.82 -6.41
C ILE A 199 9.06 2.15 -5.06
N GLY A 200 9.78 2.58 -4.02
CA GLY A 200 9.63 2.05 -2.67
C GLY A 200 10.62 2.65 -1.68
N THR A 201 10.34 2.53 -0.39
CA THR A 201 11.26 2.96 0.68
C THR A 201 12.52 2.09 0.69
N PHE A 202 13.68 2.69 0.96
CA PHE A 202 14.94 1.96 1.10
C PHE A 202 14.96 1.19 2.45
N GLU A 203 14.37 0.02 2.46
CA GLU A 203 14.31 -0.90 3.58
C GLU A 203 14.75 -2.32 3.19
N LYS A 204 15.22 -3.11 4.17
CA LYS A 204 15.77 -4.45 3.92
C LYS A 204 14.80 -5.37 3.17
N ARG A 205 13.51 -5.29 3.50
CA ARG A 205 12.44 -6.10 2.90
C ARG A 205 12.26 -5.87 1.40
N LYS A 206 12.58 -4.66 0.89
CA LYS A 206 12.47 -4.31 -0.53
C LYS A 206 13.60 -4.89 -1.40
N ASP A 207 14.64 -5.42 -0.79
CA ASP A 207 15.77 -6.11 -1.43
C ASP A 207 16.36 -5.41 -2.68
N LEU A 208 16.53 -4.10 -2.56
CA LEU A 208 17.04 -3.28 -3.65
C LEU A 208 18.48 -3.61 -4.04
N LEU A 209 19.24 -4.26 -3.14
CA LEU A 209 20.60 -4.68 -3.44
C LEU A 209 20.62 -5.78 -4.50
N THR A 210 19.69 -6.74 -4.43
CA THR A 210 19.49 -7.77 -5.48
C THR A 210 19.21 -7.11 -6.83
N LEU A 211 18.34 -6.08 -6.88
CA LEU A 211 18.07 -5.34 -8.12
C LEU A 211 19.32 -4.64 -8.67
N VAL A 212 20.10 -3.96 -7.82
CA VAL A 212 21.29 -3.23 -8.27
C VAL A 212 22.38 -4.20 -8.75
N LYS A 213 22.52 -5.37 -8.12
CA LYS A 213 23.43 -6.44 -8.59
C LYS A 213 23.01 -7.00 -9.94
N ALA A 214 21.73 -7.31 -10.12
CA ALA A 214 21.18 -7.78 -11.40
C ALA A 214 21.39 -6.72 -12.51
N TYR A 215 21.14 -5.44 -12.18
CA TYR A 215 21.38 -4.34 -13.11
C TYR A 215 22.85 -4.17 -13.47
N LYS A 216 23.79 -4.41 -12.53
CA LYS A 216 25.24 -4.43 -12.85
C LYS A 216 25.55 -5.51 -13.88
N LEU A 217 25.09 -6.75 -13.68
CA LEU A 217 25.26 -7.83 -14.67
C LEU A 217 24.63 -7.46 -16.03
N PHE A 218 23.46 -6.85 -16.00
CA PHE A 218 22.77 -6.39 -17.20
C PHE A 218 23.60 -5.37 -17.98
N LYS A 219 24.20 -4.39 -17.31
CA LYS A 219 25.08 -3.38 -17.94
C LYS A 219 26.38 -3.99 -18.48
N ASP A 220 26.96 -4.98 -17.81
CA ASP A 220 28.21 -5.59 -18.21
C ASP A 220 28.04 -6.51 -19.43
N ASN A 221 26.87 -7.15 -19.56
CA ASN A 221 26.63 -8.19 -20.56
C ASN A 221 25.70 -7.74 -21.71
N THR A 222 25.27 -6.48 -21.71
CA THR A 222 24.44 -5.94 -22.79
C THR A 222 24.91 -4.54 -23.21
N ASN A 223 24.68 -4.19 -24.48
CA ASN A 223 24.92 -2.84 -24.97
C ASN A 223 23.74 -1.86 -24.67
N SER A 224 22.90 -2.19 -23.70
CA SER A 224 21.72 -1.41 -23.39
C SER A 224 22.06 -0.07 -22.72
N ASN A 225 21.42 1.01 -23.18
CA ASN A 225 21.51 2.34 -22.58
C ASN A 225 20.48 2.57 -21.48
N LEU A 226 19.65 1.57 -21.14
CA LEU A 226 18.66 1.67 -20.08
C LEU A 226 19.32 2.06 -18.75
N LYS A 227 18.74 3.05 -18.07
CA LYS A 227 19.13 3.47 -16.72
C LYS A 227 18.33 2.69 -15.68
N LEU A 228 18.76 2.73 -14.42
CA LEU A 228 17.99 2.23 -13.29
C LEU A 228 17.52 3.40 -12.42
N VAL A 229 16.23 3.52 -12.20
CA VAL A 229 15.63 4.54 -11.31
C VAL A 229 15.14 3.86 -10.03
N LEU A 230 15.72 4.27 -8.89
CA LEU A 230 15.34 3.83 -7.55
C LEU A 230 14.71 5.02 -6.81
N ALA A 231 13.39 5.16 -6.90
CA ALA A 231 12.65 6.26 -6.29
C ALA A 231 12.06 5.85 -4.94
N GLY A 232 12.17 6.72 -3.93
CA GLY A 232 11.57 6.47 -2.63
C GLY A 232 12.31 7.12 -1.46
N SER A 233 11.74 6.98 -0.26
CA SER A 233 12.35 7.55 0.94
C SER A 233 13.67 6.85 1.28
N LYS A 234 14.72 7.65 1.49
CA LYS A 234 16.05 7.19 1.90
C LYS A 234 16.10 6.67 3.34
N ASN A 235 15.03 6.88 4.09
CA ASN A 235 14.98 6.64 5.52
C ASN A 235 13.75 5.79 5.87
N PHE A 236 14.00 4.64 6.48
CA PHE A 236 12.96 3.79 7.05
C PHE A 236 13.12 3.76 8.57
N ASN A 237 12.13 4.24 9.31
CA ASN A 237 12.13 4.28 10.78
C ASN A 237 13.39 4.93 11.41
N GLY A 238 13.94 5.98 10.78
CA GLY A 238 15.16 6.63 11.24
C GLY A 238 16.46 5.98 10.73
N ASN A 239 16.38 4.83 10.06
CA ASN A 239 17.53 4.07 9.57
C ASN A 239 17.79 4.33 8.08
N LYS A 240 19.01 4.74 7.75
CA LYS A 240 19.50 4.95 6.36
C LYS A 240 20.51 3.89 5.92
N GLN A 241 20.64 2.80 6.66
CA GLN A 241 21.71 1.80 6.42
C GLN A 241 21.61 1.22 5.00
N ILE A 242 20.43 0.76 4.59
CA ILE A 242 20.19 0.17 3.26
C ILE A 242 20.51 1.17 2.14
N TYR A 243 20.07 2.43 2.29
CA TYR A 243 20.43 3.48 1.32
C TYR A 243 21.94 3.69 1.20
N LYS A 244 22.67 3.71 2.33
CA LYS A 244 24.12 3.87 2.35
C LYS A 244 24.82 2.66 1.72
N GLU A 245 24.33 1.45 1.97
CA GLU A 245 24.85 0.20 1.40
C GLU A 245 24.71 0.20 -0.12
N ILE A 246 23.52 0.48 -0.63
CA ILE A 246 23.24 0.58 -2.07
C ILE A 246 24.13 1.66 -2.71
N LYS A 247 24.21 2.84 -2.12
CA LYS A 247 25.08 3.92 -2.63
C LYS A 247 26.54 3.51 -2.70
N ARG A 248 27.03 2.81 -1.69
CA ARG A 248 28.42 2.29 -1.66
C ARG A 248 28.64 1.26 -2.77
N TYR A 249 27.69 0.34 -2.99
CA TYR A 249 27.75 -0.64 -4.06
C TYR A 249 27.78 0.04 -5.44
N ILE A 250 26.92 1.03 -5.68
CA ILE A 250 26.86 1.81 -6.93
C ILE A 250 28.21 2.49 -7.22
N LEU A 251 28.81 3.13 -6.21
CA LEU A 251 30.11 3.79 -6.35
C LEU A 251 31.23 2.78 -6.65
N LYS A 252 31.29 1.67 -5.88
CA LYS A 252 32.32 0.63 -6.05
C LYS A 252 32.29 -0.01 -7.44
N ASN A 253 31.12 -0.06 -8.09
CA ASN A 253 30.93 -0.72 -9.39
C ASN A 253 30.76 0.27 -10.56
N ASN A 254 31.12 1.55 -10.39
CA ASN A 254 31.07 2.59 -11.43
C ASN A 254 29.68 2.78 -12.07
N LEU A 255 28.60 2.56 -11.30
CA LEU A 255 27.21 2.67 -11.78
C LEU A 255 26.60 4.07 -11.58
N PHE A 256 27.35 5.05 -11.11
CA PHE A 256 26.84 6.37 -10.71
C PHE A 256 26.21 7.18 -11.86
N SER A 257 26.66 6.95 -13.12
CA SER A 257 26.10 7.61 -14.32
C SER A 257 24.80 6.95 -14.82
N SER A 258 24.55 5.69 -14.44
CA SER A 258 23.43 4.88 -14.94
C SER A 258 22.35 4.59 -13.90
N VAL A 259 22.63 4.80 -12.59
CA VAL A 259 21.63 4.63 -11.50
C VAL A 259 21.21 5.98 -10.94
N ILE A 260 19.91 6.27 -11.05
CA ILE A 260 19.30 7.53 -10.60
C ILE A 260 18.53 7.27 -9.31
N MET A 261 18.81 8.02 -8.24
CA MET A 261 18.14 7.95 -6.95
C MET A 261 17.50 9.32 -6.60
N PRO A 262 16.31 9.65 -7.13
CA PRO A 262 15.70 10.96 -6.96
C PRO A 262 15.25 11.24 -5.52
N GLY A 263 15.17 10.20 -4.67
CA GLY A 263 14.61 10.29 -3.32
C GLY A 263 13.10 10.12 -3.32
N TYR A 264 12.43 10.72 -2.34
CA TYR A 264 10.97 10.71 -2.27
C TYR A 264 10.36 11.44 -3.47
N ILE A 265 9.36 10.82 -4.07
CA ILE A 265 8.60 11.37 -5.19
C ILE A 265 7.13 11.53 -4.82
N ASN A 266 6.50 12.59 -5.26
CA ASN A 266 5.07 12.82 -5.06
C ASN A 266 4.21 12.06 -6.08
N LYS A 267 2.87 12.14 -5.94
CA LYS A 267 1.93 11.41 -6.81
C LYS A 267 2.11 11.75 -8.30
N LYS A 268 2.29 13.02 -8.66
CA LYS A 268 2.48 13.46 -10.06
C LYS A 268 3.79 12.89 -10.63
N GLN A 269 4.87 12.95 -9.86
CA GLN A 269 6.16 12.38 -10.25
C GLN A 269 6.10 10.85 -10.38
N ALA A 270 5.38 10.15 -9.49
CA ALA A 270 5.20 8.72 -9.60
C ALA A 270 4.49 8.32 -10.90
N ILE A 271 3.42 9.03 -11.28
CA ILE A 271 2.73 8.86 -12.57
C ILE A 271 3.69 9.05 -13.73
N TYR A 272 4.50 10.13 -13.72
CA TYR A 272 5.50 10.40 -14.74
C TYR A 272 6.51 9.25 -14.86
N TYR A 273 7.07 8.79 -13.73
CA TYR A 273 8.04 7.68 -13.74
C TYR A 273 7.44 6.36 -14.22
N PHE A 274 6.22 6.02 -13.81
CA PHE A 274 5.56 4.82 -14.34
C PHE A 274 5.31 4.93 -15.86
N ASN A 275 4.77 6.05 -16.32
CA ASN A 275 4.41 6.21 -17.74
C ASN A 275 5.62 6.12 -18.69
N ASN A 276 6.83 6.44 -18.22
CA ASN A 276 8.04 6.44 -19.04
C ASN A 276 8.99 5.27 -18.73
N ALA A 277 8.63 4.34 -17.86
CA ALA A 277 9.45 3.18 -17.53
C ALA A 277 9.42 2.14 -18.66
N PHE A 278 10.59 1.55 -18.94
CA PHE A 278 10.72 0.37 -19.78
C PHE A 278 10.13 -0.87 -19.09
N ALA A 279 10.50 -1.09 -17.84
CA ALA A 279 9.98 -2.16 -16.98
C ALA A 279 9.91 -1.68 -15.53
N TYR A 280 8.99 -2.24 -14.76
CA TYR A 280 8.95 -2.08 -13.31
C TYR A 280 9.49 -3.33 -12.63
N VAL A 281 10.45 -3.18 -11.70
CA VAL A 281 11.01 -4.30 -10.95
C VAL A 281 10.63 -4.19 -9.48
N PHE A 282 10.07 -5.28 -8.93
CA PHE A 282 9.61 -5.35 -7.55
C PHE A 282 10.28 -6.51 -6.81
N PRO A 283 11.51 -6.34 -6.29
CA PRO A 283 12.34 -7.43 -5.76
C PRO A 283 12.07 -7.76 -4.29
N SER A 284 10.95 -7.31 -3.72
CA SER A 284 10.63 -7.48 -2.30
C SER A 284 10.66 -8.94 -1.86
N ILE A 285 11.15 -9.18 -0.65
CA ILE A 285 11.16 -10.52 -0.04
C ILE A 285 9.83 -10.85 0.65
N ASP A 286 9.02 -9.84 0.94
CA ASP A 286 7.68 -9.98 1.51
C ASP A 286 6.88 -8.69 1.37
N GLU A 287 5.55 -8.80 1.22
CA GLU A 287 4.61 -7.68 1.11
C GLU A 287 3.23 -8.07 1.69
N GLY A 288 2.45 -7.06 2.09
CA GLY A 288 1.05 -7.27 2.45
C GLY A 288 0.12 -7.37 1.24
N PHE A 289 0.46 -6.60 0.17
CA PHE A 289 -0.36 -6.54 -1.05
C PHE A 289 0.47 -6.24 -2.31
N GLY A 290 1.06 -5.05 -2.42
CA GLY A 290 1.86 -4.68 -3.59
C GLY A 290 1.19 -3.65 -4.49
N ILE A 291 0.72 -2.52 -3.93
CA ILE A 291 0.12 -1.42 -4.70
C ILE A 291 0.95 -1.04 -5.93
N PRO A 292 2.29 -0.86 -5.86
CA PRO A 292 3.09 -0.48 -7.02
C PRO A 292 3.05 -1.46 -8.19
N LEU A 293 2.79 -2.75 -7.93
CA LEU A 293 2.60 -3.76 -8.97
C LEU A 293 1.36 -3.46 -9.80
N ILE A 294 0.24 -3.13 -9.14
CA ILE A 294 -1.01 -2.74 -9.81
C ILE A 294 -0.84 -1.41 -10.55
N GLU A 295 -0.13 -0.46 -9.96
CA GLU A 295 0.16 0.83 -10.58
C GLU A 295 0.99 0.68 -11.87
N ALA A 296 2.00 -0.19 -11.87
CA ALA A 296 2.77 -0.51 -13.06
C ALA A 296 1.90 -1.15 -14.16
N MET A 297 1.06 -2.13 -13.81
CA MET A 297 0.14 -2.76 -14.76
C MET A 297 -0.85 -1.75 -15.36
N ARG A 298 -1.40 -0.83 -14.55
CA ARG A 298 -2.29 0.26 -15.03
C ARG A 298 -1.57 1.23 -15.95
N ALA A 299 -0.30 1.52 -15.66
CA ALA A 299 0.56 2.36 -16.50
C ALA A 299 1.03 1.66 -17.78
N GLN A 300 0.58 0.41 -18.03
CA GLN A 300 1.00 -0.40 -19.17
C GLN A 300 2.52 -0.63 -19.17
N VAL A 301 3.10 -0.81 -17.99
CA VAL A 301 4.51 -1.13 -17.79
C VAL A 301 4.61 -2.61 -17.46
N PRO A 302 5.41 -3.39 -18.20
CA PRO A 302 5.62 -4.80 -17.89
C PRO A 302 6.36 -4.94 -16.54
N VAL A 303 6.00 -5.96 -15.78
CA VAL A 303 6.47 -6.13 -14.40
C VAL A 303 7.32 -7.39 -14.28
N ILE A 304 8.48 -7.23 -13.63
CA ILE A 304 9.30 -8.34 -13.12
C ILE A 304 9.26 -8.26 -11.58
N CYS A 305 8.83 -9.31 -10.91
CA CYS A 305 8.78 -9.32 -9.45
C CYS A 305 9.29 -10.65 -8.86
N SER A 306 9.66 -10.63 -7.58
CA SER A 306 10.05 -11.86 -6.88
C SER A 306 8.89 -12.84 -6.79
N ASP A 307 9.18 -14.13 -6.72
CA ASP A 307 8.23 -15.26 -6.70
C ASP A 307 7.54 -15.48 -5.35
N ILE A 308 7.25 -14.41 -4.62
CA ILE A 308 6.56 -14.47 -3.33
C ILE A 308 5.05 -14.67 -3.48
N GLU A 309 4.45 -15.35 -2.52
CA GLU A 309 3.04 -15.76 -2.56
C GLU A 309 2.07 -14.60 -2.84
N VAL A 310 2.28 -13.46 -2.20
CA VAL A 310 1.40 -12.29 -2.42
C VAL A 310 1.53 -11.73 -3.83
N PHE A 311 2.70 -11.77 -4.46
CA PHE A 311 2.84 -11.33 -5.85
C PHE A 311 2.24 -12.33 -6.83
N LYS A 312 2.30 -13.63 -6.53
CA LYS A 312 1.57 -14.67 -7.29
C LYS A 312 0.05 -14.47 -7.17
N GLU A 313 -0.43 -14.10 -5.98
CA GLU A 313 -1.84 -13.79 -5.76
C GLU A 313 -2.31 -12.54 -6.54
N ILE A 314 -1.50 -11.47 -6.59
CA ILE A 314 -1.88 -10.19 -7.19
C ILE A 314 -1.52 -10.13 -8.67
N GLY A 315 -0.33 -10.58 -9.05
CA GLY A 315 0.19 -10.52 -10.41
C GLY A 315 -0.33 -11.64 -11.32
N ASP A 316 -0.55 -12.84 -10.76
CA ASP A 316 -0.99 -14.03 -11.49
C ASP A 316 -0.09 -14.28 -12.72
N ASP A 317 -0.64 -14.49 -13.90
CA ASP A 317 0.07 -14.70 -15.17
C ASP A 317 0.37 -13.40 -15.94
N SER A 318 0.16 -12.24 -15.32
CA SER A 318 0.35 -10.92 -15.94
C SER A 318 1.71 -10.27 -15.65
N VAL A 319 2.60 -10.98 -14.96
CA VAL A 319 3.94 -10.53 -14.59
C VAL A 319 4.96 -11.65 -14.83
N VAL A 320 6.24 -11.31 -14.87
CA VAL A 320 7.32 -12.30 -14.86
C VAL A 320 7.87 -12.41 -13.44
N TYR A 321 8.06 -13.63 -12.99
CA TYR A 321 8.63 -13.93 -11.69
C TYR A 321 10.11 -14.27 -11.81
N PHE A 322 10.89 -13.82 -10.83
CA PHE A 322 12.25 -14.29 -10.60
C PHE A 322 12.37 -14.87 -9.19
N LYS A 323 13.27 -15.81 -8.99
CA LYS A 323 13.52 -16.44 -7.70
C LYS A 323 13.99 -15.40 -6.69
N LYS A 324 13.24 -15.26 -5.61
CA LYS A 324 13.50 -14.30 -4.53
C LYS A 324 14.97 -14.29 -4.11
N GLN A 325 15.58 -13.09 -4.05
CA GLN A 325 16.97 -12.85 -3.67
C GLN A 325 18.03 -13.41 -4.66
N ASP A 326 17.61 -13.87 -5.84
CA ASP A 326 18.50 -14.34 -6.88
C ASP A 326 18.70 -13.25 -7.95
N TYR A 327 19.83 -12.55 -7.89
CA TYR A 327 20.15 -11.48 -8.84
C TYR A 327 20.53 -12.01 -10.22
N ASN A 328 20.98 -13.27 -10.35
CA ASN A 328 21.27 -13.88 -11.65
C ASN A 328 19.97 -14.17 -12.39
N ASP A 329 18.96 -14.74 -11.70
CA ASP A 329 17.66 -14.98 -12.29
C ASP A 329 16.99 -13.65 -12.67
N LEU A 330 17.02 -12.63 -11.80
CA LEU A 330 16.52 -11.30 -12.14
C LEU A 330 17.23 -10.70 -13.38
N TYR A 331 18.54 -10.87 -13.50
CA TYR A 331 19.28 -10.47 -14.70
C TYR A 331 18.75 -11.17 -15.96
N ASN A 332 18.51 -12.49 -15.90
CA ASN A 332 17.97 -13.25 -17.03
C ASN A 332 16.59 -12.73 -17.46
N GLN A 333 15.72 -12.37 -16.49
CA GLN A 333 14.40 -11.79 -16.80
C GLN A 333 14.51 -10.37 -17.41
N LEU A 334 15.46 -9.54 -16.96
CA LEU A 334 15.73 -8.24 -17.57
C LEU A 334 16.23 -8.37 -19.01
N LYS A 335 17.12 -9.33 -19.28
CA LYS A 335 17.61 -9.65 -20.61
C LYS A 335 16.48 -10.10 -21.53
N LEU A 336 15.63 -11.02 -21.06
CA LEU A 336 14.45 -11.51 -21.79
C LEU A 336 13.53 -10.36 -22.25
N PHE A 337 13.30 -9.36 -21.40
CA PHE A 337 12.47 -8.19 -21.76
C PHE A 337 13.08 -7.32 -22.87
N CYS A 338 14.39 -7.32 -23.02
CA CYS A 338 15.06 -6.63 -24.11
C CYS A 338 15.05 -7.44 -25.41
N GLU A 339 15.10 -8.77 -25.32
CA GLU A 339 15.24 -9.67 -26.47
C GLU A 339 13.88 -10.09 -27.06
N ASP A 340 12.83 -10.21 -26.24
CA ASP A 340 11.50 -10.68 -26.68
C ASP A 340 10.40 -9.66 -26.41
N LYS A 341 10.18 -8.82 -27.42
CA LYS A 341 9.09 -7.83 -27.41
C LYS A 341 7.69 -8.47 -27.35
N SER A 342 7.50 -9.68 -27.89
CA SER A 342 6.21 -10.35 -27.91
C SER A 342 5.75 -10.75 -26.49
N ILE A 343 6.67 -11.18 -25.65
CA ILE A 343 6.44 -11.44 -24.22
C ILE A 343 6.01 -10.15 -23.52
N VAL A 344 6.74 -9.05 -23.75
CA VAL A 344 6.43 -7.74 -23.16
C VAL A 344 5.04 -7.26 -23.53
N ASP A 345 4.69 -7.29 -24.82
CA ASP A 345 3.37 -6.83 -25.29
C ASP A 345 2.23 -7.69 -24.70
N ARG A 346 2.41 -9.01 -24.62
CA ARG A 346 1.47 -9.93 -23.99
C ARG A 346 1.27 -9.63 -22.50
N LEU A 347 2.35 -9.38 -21.77
CA LEU A 347 2.29 -9.04 -20.33
C LEU A 347 1.58 -7.72 -20.09
N ILE A 348 1.78 -6.72 -20.95
CA ILE A 348 1.07 -5.43 -20.86
C ILE A 348 -0.44 -5.65 -20.99
N LEU A 349 -0.88 -6.43 -22.02
CA LEU A 349 -2.30 -6.70 -22.20
C LEU A 349 -2.92 -7.48 -21.04
N LYS A 350 -2.23 -8.49 -20.53
CA LYS A 350 -2.67 -9.23 -19.33
C LYS A 350 -2.69 -8.35 -18.10
N GLY A 351 -1.67 -7.50 -17.92
CA GLY A 351 -1.55 -6.57 -16.81
C GLY A 351 -2.71 -5.58 -16.72
N ILE A 352 -3.14 -5.02 -17.86
CA ILE A 352 -4.30 -4.12 -17.92
C ILE A 352 -5.56 -4.86 -17.44
N LYS A 353 -5.82 -6.07 -17.97
CA LYS A 353 -6.97 -6.88 -17.55
C LYS A 353 -6.93 -7.21 -16.08
N ARG A 354 -5.75 -7.60 -15.57
CA ARG A 354 -5.54 -7.95 -14.17
C ARG A 354 -5.74 -6.76 -13.23
N ALA A 355 -5.18 -5.61 -13.57
CA ALA A 355 -5.31 -4.37 -12.78
C ALA A 355 -6.77 -3.90 -12.66
N ASN A 356 -7.62 -4.16 -13.66
CA ASN A 356 -9.04 -3.82 -13.61
C ASN A 356 -9.83 -4.55 -12.53
N LEU A 357 -9.35 -5.68 -12.03
CA LEU A 357 -9.97 -6.37 -10.88
C LEU A 357 -9.81 -5.58 -9.57
N PHE A 358 -8.76 -4.77 -9.45
CA PHE A 358 -8.41 -4.00 -8.25
C PHE A 358 -8.94 -2.56 -8.33
N ASN A 359 -10.20 -2.40 -8.78
CA ASN A 359 -10.86 -1.10 -8.91
C ASN A 359 -11.59 -0.70 -7.63
N GLN A 360 -11.90 0.59 -7.52
CA GLN A 360 -12.55 1.20 -6.37
C GLN A 360 -13.95 0.60 -6.11
N LYS A 361 -14.71 0.31 -7.16
CA LYS A 361 -16.05 -0.29 -7.03
C LYS A 361 -16.00 -1.67 -6.35
N ASN A 362 -15.06 -2.54 -6.77
CA ASN A 362 -14.88 -3.86 -6.15
C ASN A 362 -14.39 -3.75 -4.72
N PHE A 363 -13.50 -2.79 -4.44
CA PHE A 363 -13.00 -2.50 -3.11
C PHE A 363 -14.14 -2.12 -2.15
N ILE A 364 -15.01 -1.19 -2.55
CA ILE A 364 -16.15 -0.77 -1.73
C ILE A 364 -17.18 -1.88 -1.56
N LYS A 365 -17.52 -2.62 -2.63
CA LYS A 365 -18.40 -3.79 -2.52
C LYS A 365 -17.89 -4.84 -1.52
N GLY A 366 -16.56 -4.94 -1.36
CA GLY A 366 -15.97 -5.80 -0.34
C GLY A 366 -16.34 -5.35 1.07
N PHE A 367 -16.30 -4.06 1.36
CA PHE A 367 -16.69 -3.48 2.65
C PHE A 367 -18.20 -3.60 2.89
N GLU A 368 -19.03 -3.34 1.90
CA GLU A 368 -20.49 -3.38 1.99
C GLU A 368 -21.06 -4.75 2.40
N LYS A 369 -20.30 -5.81 2.18
CA LYS A 369 -20.67 -7.17 2.64
C LYS A 369 -20.46 -7.37 4.15
N LEU A 370 -19.87 -6.41 4.83
CA LEU A 370 -19.52 -6.51 6.24
C LEU A 370 -20.50 -5.82 7.16
N TYR A 371 -21.42 -4.99 6.62
CA TYR A 371 -22.46 -4.27 7.37
C TYR A 371 -23.78 -4.16 6.61
#